data_6e15f918dec533332cd60851e485aa72
#
_entry.id   6e15f918dec533332cd60851e485aa72
#
_cell.length_a   1.000
_cell.length_b   1.000
_cell.length_c   1.000
_cell.angle_alpha   90.00
_cell.angle_beta   90.00
_cell.angle_gamma   90.00
#
_symmetry.space_group_name_H-M   'P 1'
#
loop_
_entity.id
_entity.type
_entity.pdbx_description
1 polymer ?
#
loop_
_entity_poly.entity_id
_entity_poly.type
_entity_poly.pdbx_seq_one_letter_code
_entity_poly.pdbx_strand_id
1 'polypeptide(L)'
;MLMKLCPGTRRIAFLLSVALLAGCSERITAPPAASRTPVLHLTRVELPGADVNVALEWNQTALEAISNGTLGPPMVARALAVVHTAVYDAWAAYDETAVGTRLGGSLRRPLAEHTLANKRVAVSYAAYRALVDLYPNQIARFDARMAALGLDPVNTTQDATSPAGVGNLAAAAVLSFRHQDGSNQHGTLGPTGQPYSDYTGFVPANTPDAIVNPNRWQPLRFTNRAGTTTVDQVCLGAHWQRVTPFALTSAGQFRPPPPHLFPHGRYRRQAEDLIRLSASLGDREKVIAEYWADGPMTVLPPGHFNLFAQFVSLRDGHTLDQDVQMFFILTNAVFDAGIAAWDAKIHYDYVRPVTAIRYLKRGQKIRAWAGPGLGVRVIDGETWRPYQPTWFPTPPFSEYVSGHSAFSAAAAEILNRFTGGDFFGASVTIAQGDLGVEVGVPAKPVTLAWPTFSAAADEAGLSRRYGGIHFEDGDLEGRKLGRVVGVLAWETALGYIRGRALP
;
A
#
# COMPACT_ATOMS: atom_id res chain seq x y z
N MET A 1 -66.72 -31.37 38.73
CA MET A 1 -67.77 -32.11 38.01
C MET A 1 -67.38 -32.13 36.56
N LEU A 2 -67.07 -33.36 36.14
CA LEU A 2 -67.14 -33.94 34.76
C LEU A 2 -66.69 -33.08 33.56
N MET A 3 -65.54 -33.47 32.91
CA MET A 3 -65.52 -34.42 31.75
C MET A 3 -66.17 -33.79 30.48
N LYS A 4 -65.53 -33.74 29.31
CA LYS A 4 -64.93 -34.75 28.42
C LYS A 4 -64.39 -34.10 27.12
N LEU A 5 -63.22 -34.58 26.69
CA LEU A 5 -62.83 -35.12 25.36
C LEU A 5 -62.66 -34.20 24.16
N CYS A 6 -61.44 -34.27 23.65
CA CYS A 6 -60.99 -34.12 22.24
C CYS A 6 -61.76 -35.04 21.28
N PRO A 7 -61.62 -34.91 19.92
CA PRO A 7 -60.34 -34.85 19.16
C PRO A 7 -60.44 -34.08 17.83
N GLY A 8 -59.29 -33.92 17.13
CA GLY A 8 -59.32 -33.57 15.72
C GLY A 8 -58.01 -33.02 15.16
N THR A 9 -57.00 -33.90 15.04
CA THR A 9 -55.79 -33.66 14.28
C THR A 9 -56.05 -33.49 12.81
N ARG A 10 -55.59 -32.39 12.22
CA ARG A 10 -55.14 -32.40 10.78
C ARG A 10 -53.81 -31.69 10.72
N ARG A 11 -52.76 -32.54 10.54
CA ARG A 11 -51.41 -32.11 10.15
C ARG A 11 -51.48 -31.74 8.67
N ILE A 12 -51.23 -30.46 8.37
CA ILE A 12 -50.91 -30.00 7.02
C ILE A 12 -49.38 -30.01 6.94
N ALA A 13 -48.83 -30.95 6.22
CA ALA A 13 -47.42 -31.01 5.88
C ALA A 13 -47.15 -29.96 4.80
N PHE A 14 -46.42 -28.90 5.15
CA PHE A 14 -45.82 -28.00 4.16
C PHE A 14 -44.52 -28.65 3.67
N LEU A 15 -44.57 -29.18 2.47
CA LEU A 15 -43.35 -29.55 1.75
C LEU A 15 -42.66 -28.29 1.29
N LEU A 16 -41.59 -27.91 2.03
CA LEU A 16 -40.61 -26.94 1.53
C LEU A 16 -39.75 -27.64 0.50
N SER A 17 -40.02 -27.32 -0.77
CA SER A 17 -39.11 -27.67 -1.88
C SER A 17 -37.89 -26.74 -1.77
N VAL A 18 -36.79 -27.23 -1.20
CA VAL A 18 -35.49 -26.59 -1.29
C VAL A 18 -34.97 -26.83 -2.71
N ALA A 19 -35.10 -25.83 -3.57
CA ALA A 19 -34.40 -25.81 -4.83
C ALA A 19 -32.90 -25.60 -4.53
N LEU A 20 -32.13 -26.66 -4.64
CA LEU A 20 -30.65 -26.58 -4.69
C LEU A 20 -30.29 -25.87 -6.00
N LEU A 21 -29.98 -24.60 -5.93
CA LEU A 21 -29.21 -23.92 -6.96
C LEU A 21 -27.77 -24.45 -6.85
N ALA A 22 -27.46 -25.46 -7.63
CA ALA A 22 -26.09 -25.86 -7.91
C ALA A 22 -25.45 -24.74 -8.74
N GLY A 23 -24.87 -23.77 -8.06
CA GLY A 23 -23.94 -22.84 -8.66
C GLY A 23 -22.69 -23.64 -9.06
N CYS A 24 -22.47 -23.81 -10.35
CA CYS A 24 -21.18 -24.25 -10.87
C CYS A 24 -20.14 -23.21 -10.47
N SER A 25 -19.48 -23.42 -9.35
CA SER A 25 -18.16 -22.83 -9.10
C SER A 25 -17.20 -23.66 -9.95
N GLU A 26 -16.83 -23.16 -11.12
CA GLU A 26 -15.63 -23.67 -11.78
C GLU A 26 -14.47 -23.47 -10.82
N ARG A 27 -14.07 -24.55 -10.18
CA ARG A 27 -12.79 -24.61 -9.49
C ARG A 27 -11.73 -24.44 -10.57
N ILE A 28 -11.03 -23.31 -10.54
CA ILE A 28 -9.77 -23.16 -11.26
C ILE A 28 -8.86 -24.24 -10.71
N THR A 29 -8.73 -25.34 -11.43
CA THR A 29 -7.77 -26.39 -11.10
C THR A 29 -6.39 -25.83 -11.39
N ALA A 30 -5.59 -25.65 -10.35
CA ALA A 30 -4.20 -25.27 -10.47
C ALA A 30 -3.44 -26.31 -11.32
N PRO A 31 -2.60 -25.91 -12.28
CA PRO A 31 -1.71 -26.82 -12.97
C PRO A 31 -0.65 -27.38 -11.99
N PRO A 32 -0.13 -28.60 -12.25
CA PRO A 32 0.87 -29.20 -11.38
C PRO A 32 2.15 -28.35 -11.38
N ALA A 33 2.53 -27.88 -10.23
CA ALA A 33 3.69 -27.03 -10.01
C ALA A 33 5.00 -27.76 -10.32
N ALA A 34 5.75 -27.25 -11.28
CA ALA A 34 7.20 -27.42 -11.31
C ALA A 34 7.76 -26.49 -10.23
N SER A 35 7.99 -27.01 -9.02
CA SER A 35 8.30 -26.23 -7.84
C SER A 35 9.73 -25.70 -7.87
N ARG A 36 9.92 -24.47 -8.31
CA ARG A 36 10.96 -23.62 -7.72
C ARG A 36 10.21 -22.60 -6.85
N THR A 37 10.33 -22.72 -5.53
CA THR A 37 9.81 -21.71 -4.60
C THR A 37 10.45 -20.37 -4.98
N PRO A 38 9.67 -19.32 -5.28
CA PRO A 38 10.23 -18.02 -5.61
C PRO A 38 11.11 -17.51 -4.48
N VAL A 39 12.18 -16.80 -4.79
CA VAL A 39 13.07 -16.21 -3.80
C VAL A 39 12.67 -14.75 -3.60
N LEU A 40 12.24 -14.43 -2.38
CA LEU A 40 11.96 -13.07 -1.97
C LEU A 40 13.25 -12.43 -1.42
N HIS A 41 13.65 -11.32 -2.00
CA HIS A 41 14.72 -10.45 -1.50
C HIS A 41 14.14 -9.20 -0.84
N LEU A 42 14.98 -8.42 -0.19
CA LEU A 42 14.55 -7.19 0.52
C LEU A 42 13.81 -6.19 -0.37
N THR A 43 14.19 -6.08 -1.63
CA THR A 43 13.65 -5.07 -2.56
C THR A 43 13.20 -5.63 -3.90
N ARG A 44 13.26 -6.96 -4.08
CA ARG A 44 12.88 -7.61 -5.34
C ARG A 44 12.47 -9.06 -5.10
N VAL A 45 11.66 -9.57 -6.01
CA VAL A 45 11.49 -11.01 -6.22
C VAL A 45 12.38 -11.42 -7.38
N GLU A 46 13.05 -12.56 -7.27
CA GLU A 46 13.81 -13.09 -8.38
C GLU A 46 12.83 -13.61 -9.45
N LEU A 47 12.77 -12.88 -10.57
CA LEU A 47 11.93 -13.25 -11.69
C LEU A 47 12.67 -14.31 -12.53
N PRO A 48 12.10 -15.49 -12.74
CA PRO A 48 12.73 -16.49 -13.59
C PRO A 48 12.64 -16.06 -15.07
N GLY A 49 13.76 -15.80 -15.69
CA GLY A 49 14.04 -15.64 -17.13
C GLY A 49 12.87 -15.39 -18.11
N ALA A 50 12.95 -15.98 -19.31
CA ALA A 50 12.09 -15.67 -20.47
C ALA A 50 10.58 -16.02 -20.34
N ASP A 51 10.14 -16.66 -19.26
CA ASP A 51 8.74 -17.10 -19.08
C ASP A 51 7.89 -16.16 -18.22
N VAL A 52 8.43 -15.00 -17.84
CA VAL A 52 7.72 -14.01 -17.03
C VAL A 52 6.75 -13.23 -17.91
N ASN A 53 5.49 -13.10 -17.50
CA ASN A 53 4.54 -12.31 -18.26
C ASN A 53 4.77 -10.80 -18.07
N VAL A 54 4.34 -10.02 -19.08
CA VAL A 54 4.63 -8.56 -19.12
C VAL A 54 4.00 -7.76 -17.98
N ALA A 55 2.96 -8.26 -17.29
CA ALA A 55 2.40 -7.57 -16.13
C ALA A 55 3.40 -7.56 -14.98
N LEU A 56 4.10 -8.67 -14.73
CA LEU A 56 5.18 -8.74 -13.73
C LEU A 56 6.36 -7.85 -14.12
N GLU A 57 6.76 -7.87 -15.41
CA GLU A 57 7.87 -7.04 -15.90
C GLU A 57 7.58 -5.54 -15.73
N TRP A 58 6.37 -5.10 -16.05
CA TRP A 58 5.96 -3.71 -15.87
C TRP A 58 5.77 -3.33 -14.40
N ASN A 59 5.26 -4.25 -13.56
CA ASN A 59 5.21 -4.02 -12.12
C ASN A 59 6.63 -3.85 -11.54
N GLN A 60 7.59 -4.72 -11.92
CA GLN A 60 8.98 -4.59 -11.50
C GLN A 60 9.58 -3.25 -11.97
N THR A 61 9.32 -2.86 -13.23
CA THR A 61 9.78 -1.57 -13.77
C THR A 61 9.20 -0.37 -12.99
N ALA A 62 7.93 -0.45 -12.58
CA ALA A 62 7.29 0.56 -11.74
C ALA A 62 7.94 0.63 -10.35
N LEU A 63 8.21 -0.51 -9.71
CA LEU A 63 8.87 -0.57 -8.40
C LEU A 63 10.29 -0.01 -8.45
N GLU A 64 11.03 -0.27 -9.53
CA GLU A 64 12.35 0.32 -9.76
C GLU A 64 12.25 1.84 -9.95
N ALA A 65 11.25 2.33 -10.68
CA ALA A 65 11.02 3.77 -10.83
C ALA A 65 10.71 4.45 -9.49
N ILE A 66 9.92 3.80 -8.65
CA ILE A 66 9.61 4.26 -7.29
C ILE A 66 10.89 4.36 -6.45
N SER A 67 11.70 3.30 -6.41
CA SER A 67 12.93 3.27 -5.61
C SER A 67 13.97 4.30 -6.06
N ASN A 68 13.94 4.72 -7.32
CA ASN A 68 14.77 5.79 -7.87
C ASN A 68 14.08 7.17 -7.88
N GLY A 69 12.88 7.26 -7.31
CA GLY A 69 12.09 8.48 -7.22
C GLY A 69 12.16 9.13 -5.83
N THR A 70 11.42 10.23 -5.71
CA THR A 70 11.35 11.03 -4.47
C THR A 70 9.92 11.16 -3.93
N LEU A 71 8.96 10.45 -4.51
CA LEU A 71 7.56 10.49 -4.10
C LEU A 71 7.37 9.89 -2.70
N GLY A 72 6.42 10.44 -1.95
CA GLY A 72 6.04 9.88 -0.66
C GLY A 72 5.00 8.74 -0.77
N PRO A 73 4.72 8.03 0.35
CA PRO A 73 3.89 6.84 0.31
C PRO A 73 2.51 6.99 -0.36
N PRO A 74 1.70 8.04 -0.10
CA PRO A 74 0.39 8.13 -0.72
C PRO A 74 0.47 8.44 -2.23
N MET A 75 1.50 9.18 -2.67
CA MET A 75 1.76 9.45 -4.09
C MET A 75 2.17 8.17 -4.82
N VAL A 76 2.98 7.33 -4.17
CA VAL A 76 3.38 6.01 -4.71
C VAL A 76 2.19 5.06 -4.80
N ALA A 77 1.32 5.02 -3.81
CA ALA A 77 0.09 4.23 -3.87
C ALA A 77 -0.77 4.63 -5.08
N ARG A 78 -0.92 5.95 -5.32
CA ARG A 78 -1.61 6.48 -6.50
C ARG A 78 -0.88 6.11 -7.80
N ALA A 79 0.44 6.24 -7.86
CA ALA A 79 1.20 5.93 -9.07
C ALA A 79 1.03 4.47 -9.49
N LEU A 80 1.13 3.53 -8.54
CA LEU A 80 0.86 2.11 -8.79
C LEU A 80 -0.57 1.86 -9.27
N ALA A 81 -1.57 2.51 -8.65
CA ALA A 81 -2.96 2.41 -9.06
C ALA A 81 -3.18 2.96 -10.48
N VAL A 82 -2.57 4.08 -10.85
CA VAL A 82 -2.66 4.66 -12.20
C VAL A 82 -2.07 3.71 -13.24
N VAL A 83 -0.87 3.18 -13.00
CA VAL A 83 -0.22 2.21 -13.92
C VAL A 83 -1.09 0.98 -14.13
N HIS A 84 -1.51 0.33 -13.03
CA HIS A 84 -2.24 -0.93 -13.13
C HIS A 84 -3.71 -0.75 -13.55
N THR A 85 -4.30 0.43 -13.36
CA THR A 85 -5.61 0.75 -13.95
C THR A 85 -5.49 0.95 -15.46
N ALA A 86 -4.46 1.64 -15.96
CA ALA A 86 -4.23 1.78 -17.39
C ALA A 86 -3.96 0.41 -18.06
N VAL A 87 -3.17 -0.44 -17.42
CA VAL A 87 -2.91 -1.82 -17.83
C VAL A 87 -4.19 -2.64 -17.89
N TYR A 88 -5.03 -2.54 -16.86
CA TYR A 88 -6.33 -3.23 -16.80
C TYR A 88 -7.27 -2.74 -17.91
N ASP A 89 -7.40 -1.43 -18.11
CA ASP A 89 -8.29 -0.86 -19.13
C ASP A 89 -7.87 -1.29 -20.54
N ALA A 90 -6.57 -1.40 -20.82
CA ALA A 90 -6.06 -1.91 -22.08
C ALA A 90 -6.31 -3.42 -22.25
N TRP A 91 -6.14 -4.21 -21.18
CA TRP A 91 -6.42 -5.64 -21.16
C TRP A 91 -7.91 -5.95 -21.34
N ALA A 92 -8.79 -5.17 -20.70
CA ALA A 92 -10.24 -5.34 -20.75
C ALA A 92 -10.80 -5.25 -22.19
N ALA A 93 -10.11 -4.56 -23.10
CA ALA A 93 -10.46 -4.54 -24.51
C ALA A 93 -10.40 -5.93 -25.19
N TYR A 94 -9.63 -6.85 -24.61
CA TYR A 94 -9.43 -8.22 -25.09
C TYR A 94 -10.01 -9.27 -24.13
N ASP A 95 -11.03 -8.90 -23.36
CA ASP A 95 -11.81 -9.80 -22.52
C ASP A 95 -13.28 -9.75 -22.91
N GLU A 96 -14.00 -10.87 -22.78
CA GLU A 96 -15.39 -10.98 -23.23
C GLU A 96 -16.34 -10.17 -22.33
N THR A 97 -16.06 -10.07 -21.06
CA THR A 97 -16.96 -9.50 -20.05
C THR A 97 -16.45 -8.21 -19.43
N ALA A 98 -15.16 -8.12 -19.14
CA ALA A 98 -14.55 -6.98 -18.45
C ALA A 98 -14.80 -5.66 -19.20
N VAL A 99 -14.96 -4.58 -18.44
CA VAL A 99 -15.10 -3.22 -19.00
C VAL A 99 -14.02 -2.31 -18.40
N GLY A 100 -13.50 -1.40 -19.21
CA GLY A 100 -12.53 -0.40 -18.77
C GLY A 100 -13.15 0.60 -17.81
N THR A 101 -12.32 1.15 -16.92
CA THR A 101 -12.76 2.06 -15.85
C THR A 101 -13.16 3.44 -16.38
N ARG A 102 -12.64 3.85 -17.56
CA ARG A 102 -12.89 5.18 -18.14
C ARG A 102 -13.68 5.11 -19.44
N LEU A 103 -13.40 4.15 -20.30
CA LEU A 103 -14.00 4.04 -21.61
C LEU A 103 -15.03 2.89 -21.72
N GLY A 104 -15.31 2.21 -20.61
CA GLY A 104 -16.26 1.10 -20.57
C GLY A 104 -15.90 0.03 -21.59
N GLY A 105 -16.88 -0.37 -22.43
CA GLY A 105 -16.68 -1.34 -23.51
C GLY A 105 -16.28 -0.76 -24.85
N SER A 106 -16.01 0.56 -24.97
CA SER A 106 -15.80 1.23 -26.26
C SER A 106 -14.55 0.76 -27.02
N LEU A 107 -13.54 0.24 -26.29
CA LEU A 107 -12.32 -0.32 -26.89
C LEU A 107 -12.40 -1.84 -27.16
N ARG A 108 -13.52 -2.50 -26.87
CA ARG A 108 -13.64 -3.96 -27.00
C ARG A 108 -13.34 -4.44 -28.41
N ARG A 109 -12.46 -5.45 -28.48
CA ARG A 109 -12.03 -6.05 -29.74
C ARG A 109 -12.87 -7.30 -30.07
N PRO A 110 -12.93 -7.69 -31.35
CA PRO A 110 -13.52 -8.96 -31.73
C PRO A 110 -12.84 -10.16 -31.04
N LEU A 111 -13.61 -11.20 -30.70
CA LEU A 111 -13.13 -12.39 -29.98
C LEU A 111 -11.87 -13.01 -30.63
N ALA A 112 -11.81 -13.04 -31.97
CA ALA A 112 -10.66 -13.57 -32.70
C ALA A 112 -9.34 -12.80 -32.42
N GLU A 113 -9.43 -11.59 -31.89
CA GLU A 113 -8.28 -10.76 -31.52
C GLU A 113 -7.86 -10.90 -30.04
N HIS A 114 -8.61 -11.66 -29.21
CA HIS A 114 -8.32 -11.88 -27.79
C HIS A 114 -7.10 -12.79 -27.58
N THR A 115 -6.04 -12.53 -28.33
CA THR A 115 -4.80 -13.32 -28.28
C THR A 115 -3.84 -12.79 -27.22
N LEU A 116 -3.02 -13.68 -26.66
CA LEU A 116 -1.96 -13.30 -25.73
C LEU A 116 -1.01 -12.25 -26.32
N ALA A 117 -0.71 -12.35 -27.62
CA ALA A 117 0.14 -11.39 -28.34
C ALA A 117 -0.44 -9.97 -28.32
N ASN A 118 -1.75 -9.82 -28.64
CA ASN A 118 -2.42 -8.54 -28.63
C ASN A 118 -2.51 -7.95 -27.20
N LYS A 119 -2.85 -8.78 -26.22
CA LYS A 119 -2.88 -8.38 -24.80
C LYS A 119 -1.52 -7.87 -24.34
N ARG A 120 -0.43 -8.58 -24.66
CA ARG A 120 0.95 -8.17 -24.29
C ARG A 120 1.31 -6.80 -24.87
N VAL A 121 0.99 -6.53 -26.12
CA VAL A 121 1.26 -5.24 -26.77
C VAL A 121 0.44 -4.13 -26.11
N ALA A 122 -0.88 -4.31 -25.99
CA ALA A 122 -1.78 -3.28 -25.43
C ALA A 122 -1.41 -2.93 -23.98
N VAL A 123 -1.19 -3.93 -23.13
CA VAL A 123 -0.75 -3.78 -21.74
C VAL A 123 0.58 -3.01 -21.66
N SER A 124 1.54 -3.34 -22.55
CA SER A 124 2.85 -2.70 -22.55
C SER A 124 2.79 -1.22 -22.92
N TYR A 125 2.03 -0.86 -23.94
CA TYR A 125 1.84 0.57 -24.29
C TYR A 125 1.13 1.33 -23.17
N ALA A 126 0.13 0.73 -22.53
CA ALA A 126 -0.58 1.36 -21.42
C ALA A 126 0.34 1.61 -20.21
N ALA A 127 1.11 0.60 -19.80
CA ALA A 127 2.08 0.72 -18.70
C ALA A 127 3.16 1.77 -19.03
N TYR A 128 3.72 1.72 -20.23
CA TYR A 128 4.73 2.67 -20.69
C TYR A 128 4.24 4.12 -20.62
N ARG A 129 3.05 4.42 -21.20
CA ARG A 129 2.48 5.78 -21.16
C ARG A 129 2.23 6.28 -19.74
N ALA A 130 1.69 5.43 -18.89
CA ALA A 130 1.46 5.77 -17.49
C ALA A 130 2.76 6.06 -16.73
N LEU A 131 3.81 5.24 -16.94
CA LEU A 131 5.10 5.44 -16.27
C LEU A 131 5.85 6.68 -16.77
N VAL A 132 5.80 6.98 -18.08
CA VAL A 132 6.41 8.20 -18.65
C VAL A 132 5.75 9.45 -18.07
N ASP A 133 4.44 9.45 -17.90
CA ASP A 133 3.70 10.57 -17.28
C ASP A 133 4.05 10.77 -15.79
N LEU A 134 4.12 9.67 -15.05
CA LEU A 134 4.36 9.69 -13.60
C LEU A 134 5.82 9.95 -13.23
N TYR A 135 6.76 9.49 -14.05
CA TYR A 135 8.21 9.55 -13.80
C TYR A 135 8.99 10.04 -15.03
N PRO A 136 8.72 11.28 -15.51
CA PRO A 136 9.28 11.77 -16.78
C PRO A 136 10.82 11.84 -16.79
N ASN A 137 11.46 11.91 -15.64
CA ASN A 137 12.91 11.89 -15.49
C ASN A 137 13.54 10.48 -15.64
N GLN A 138 12.72 9.43 -15.84
CA GLN A 138 13.17 8.04 -15.97
C GLN A 138 12.80 7.41 -17.33
N ILE A 139 12.46 8.21 -18.34
CA ILE A 139 12.01 7.75 -19.67
C ILE A 139 12.96 6.72 -20.27
N ALA A 140 14.28 6.93 -20.18
CA ALA A 140 15.28 5.99 -20.72
C ALA A 140 15.15 4.56 -20.16
N ARG A 141 14.69 4.40 -18.91
CA ARG A 141 14.41 3.08 -18.31
C ARG A 141 13.22 2.42 -19.00
N PHE A 142 12.19 3.19 -19.27
CA PHE A 142 10.94 2.70 -19.87
C PHE A 142 11.15 2.39 -21.36
N ASP A 143 11.91 3.21 -22.06
CA ASP A 143 12.33 2.96 -23.45
C ASP A 143 13.13 1.66 -23.57
N ALA A 144 14.07 1.43 -22.65
CA ALA A 144 14.82 0.19 -22.60
C ALA A 144 13.91 -1.04 -22.37
N ARG A 145 12.85 -0.91 -21.55
CA ARG A 145 11.87 -1.98 -21.38
C ARG A 145 11.05 -2.22 -22.64
N MET A 146 10.60 -1.17 -23.32
CA MET A 146 9.89 -1.30 -24.61
C MET A 146 10.77 -1.99 -25.66
N ALA A 147 12.03 -1.56 -25.78
CA ALA A 147 12.99 -2.17 -26.70
C ALA A 147 13.23 -3.67 -26.40
N ALA A 148 13.36 -4.03 -25.11
CA ALA A 148 13.51 -5.44 -24.71
C ALA A 148 12.28 -6.30 -25.06
N LEU A 149 11.10 -5.70 -25.16
CA LEU A 149 9.85 -6.34 -25.59
C LEU A 149 9.67 -6.32 -27.13
N GLY A 150 10.59 -5.69 -27.88
CA GLY A 150 10.47 -5.52 -29.33
C GLY A 150 9.41 -4.49 -29.73
N LEU A 151 9.10 -3.53 -28.85
CA LEU A 151 8.09 -2.50 -29.07
C LEU A 151 8.73 -1.13 -29.28
N ASP A 152 8.09 -0.30 -30.12
CA ASP A 152 8.56 1.03 -30.43
C ASP A 152 7.95 2.08 -29.46
N PRO A 153 8.76 2.71 -28.58
CA PRO A 153 8.27 3.70 -27.62
C PRO A 153 7.71 4.98 -28.28
N VAL A 154 8.13 5.32 -29.52
CA VAL A 154 7.64 6.51 -30.22
C VAL A 154 6.29 6.29 -30.94
N ASN A 155 5.79 5.06 -30.98
CA ASN A 155 4.49 4.77 -31.59
C ASN A 155 3.34 5.29 -30.72
N THR A 156 2.77 6.43 -31.12
CA THR A 156 1.68 7.13 -30.45
C THR A 156 0.32 6.93 -31.15
N THR A 157 0.17 5.88 -31.97
CA THR A 157 -1.07 5.63 -32.69
C THR A 157 -2.28 5.61 -31.76
N GLN A 158 -3.41 6.17 -32.22
CA GLN A 158 -4.72 6.11 -31.57
C GLN A 158 -5.71 5.23 -32.36
N ASP A 159 -5.19 4.41 -33.26
CA ASP A 159 -6.01 3.44 -33.99
C ASP A 159 -6.48 2.35 -33.03
N ALA A 160 -7.76 2.43 -32.60
CA ALA A 160 -8.40 1.48 -31.70
C ALA A 160 -8.48 0.06 -32.27
N THR A 161 -8.16 -0.17 -33.56
CA THR A 161 -8.09 -1.50 -34.15
C THR A 161 -6.73 -2.17 -33.94
N SER A 162 -5.72 -1.42 -33.56
CA SER A 162 -4.39 -1.93 -33.27
C SER A 162 -4.14 -2.09 -31.76
N PRO A 163 -3.41 -3.12 -31.31
CA PRO A 163 -3.09 -3.29 -29.90
C PRO A 163 -2.32 -2.11 -29.29
N ALA A 164 -1.41 -1.49 -30.03
CA ALA A 164 -0.70 -0.30 -29.59
C ALA A 164 -1.66 0.88 -29.36
N GLY A 165 -2.60 1.09 -30.30
CA GLY A 165 -3.60 2.14 -30.18
C GLY A 165 -4.57 1.92 -29.02
N VAL A 166 -5.00 0.69 -28.78
CA VAL A 166 -5.79 0.34 -27.58
C VAL A 166 -5.04 0.71 -26.30
N GLY A 167 -3.76 0.33 -26.18
CA GLY A 167 -2.96 0.66 -25.03
C GLY A 167 -2.77 2.17 -24.83
N ASN A 168 -2.47 2.91 -25.91
CA ASN A 168 -2.32 4.36 -25.87
C ASN A 168 -3.64 5.07 -25.48
N LEU A 169 -4.78 4.65 -26.02
CA LEU A 169 -6.11 5.21 -25.69
C LEU A 169 -6.53 4.93 -24.26
N ALA A 170 -6.34 3.69 -23.78
CA ALA A 170 -6.65 3.33 -22.40
C ALA A 170 -5.84 4.16 -21.41
N ALA A 171 -4.52 4.25 -21.61
CA ALA A 171 -3.66 5.08 -20.78
C ALA A 171 -4.05 6.56 -20.81
N ALA A 172 -4.32 7.12 -22.00
CA ALA A 172 -4.71 8.52 -22.15
C ALA A 172 -6.00 8.83 -21.37
N ALA A 173 -7.00 7.96 -21.39
CA ALA A 173 -8.24 8.14 -20.67
C ALA A 173 -8.04 8.10 -19.14
N VAL A 174 -7.25 7.17 -18.63
CA VAL A 174 -6.91 7.07 -17.20
C VAL A 174 -6.11 8.29 -16.75
N LEU A 175 -5.10 8.69 -17.49
CA LEU A 175 -4.26 9.85 -17.19
C LEU A 175 -5.04 11.16 -17.20
N SER A 176 -5.89 11.38 -18.22
CA SER A 176 -6.76 12.56 -18.30
C SER A 176 -7.64 12.71 -17.05
N PHE A 177 -8.22 11.61 -16.58
CA PHE A 177 -9.00 11.61 -15.35
C PHE A 177 -8.13 11.88 -14.11
N ARG A 178 -6.97 11.23 -14.01
CA ARG A 178 -6.10 11.32 -12.84
C ARG A 178 -5.35 12.66 -12.74
N HIS A 179 -5.13 13.36 -13.82
CA HIS A 179 -4.59 14.74 -13.79
C HIS A 179 -5.52 15.73 -13.08
N GLN A 180 -6.82 15.41 -12.96
CA GLN A 180 -7.84 16.25 -12.32
C GLN A 180 -8.35 15.67 -10.99
N ASP A 181 -7.69 14.67 -10.42
CA ASP A 181 -8.16 13.94 -9.24
C ASP A 181 -7.87 14.63 -7.90
N GLY A 182 -7.30 15.83 -7.90
CA GLY A 182 -6.96 16.56 -6.68
C GLY A 182 -5.58 16.23 -6.09
N SER A 183 -4.80 15.31 -6.69
CA SER A 183 -3.44 14.98 -6.23
C SER A 183 -2.42 16.10 -6.43
N ASN A 184 -2.74 17.07 -7.26
CA ASN A 184 -1.82 18.15 -7.66
C ASN A 184 -0.52 17.64 -8.31
N GLN A 185 -0.62 16.58 -9.14
CA GLN A 185 0.54 15.96 -9.79
C GLN A 185 1.39 16.99 -10.56
N HIS A 186 0.77 17.95 -11.19
CA HIS A 186 1.44 18.97 -12.00
C HIS A 186 1.72 20.28 -11.24
N GLY A 187 1.40 20.36 -9.95
CA GLY A 187 1.62 21.58 -9.16
C GLY A 187 0.67 22.75 -9.47
N THR A 188 -0.35 22.55 -10.29
CA THR A 188 -1.22 23.64 -10.80
C THR A 188 -2.28 24.12 -9.82
N LEU A 189 -2.56 23.36 -8.75
CA LEU A 189 -3.58 23.69 -7.75
C LEU A 189 -3.04 24.56 -6.60
N GLY A 190 -1.73 24.64 -6.43
CA GLY A 190 -1.08 25.37 -5.34
C GLY A 190 -0.26 26.57 -5.84
N PRO A 191 0.07 27.52 -4.95
CA PRO A 191 0.81 28.73 -5.32
C PRO A 191 2.28 28.50 -5.66
N THR A 192 2.84 27.34 -5.29
CA THR A 192 4.27 27.06 -5.45
C THR A 192 4.65 26.52 -6.82
N GLY A 193 3.67 26.03 -7.60
CA GLY A 193 3.92 25.34 -8.88
C GLY A 193 4.65 23.99 -8.74
N GLN A 194 4.90 23.51 -7.50
CA GLN A 194 5.61 22.26 -7.28
C GLN A 194 4.67 21.07 -7.36
N PRO A 195 5.05 20.00 -8.09
CA PRO A 195 4.29 18.76 -8.13
C PRO A 195 3.95 18.23 -6.73
N TYR A 196 2.70 17.80 -6.55
CA TYR A 196 2.18 17.24 -5.29
C TYR A 196 2.29 18.16 -4.06
N SER A 197 2.53 19.47 -4.25
CA SER A 197 2.53 20.44 -3.15
C SER A 197 1.15 20.63 -2.56
N ASP A 198 1.11 20.96 -1.26
CA ASP A 198 -0.14 21.27 -0.58
C ASP A 198 -0.78 22.55 -1.11
N TYR A 199 -2.09 22.53 -1.27
CA TYR A 199 -2.93 23.66 -1.66
C TYR A 199 -4.08 23.91 -0.68
N THR A 200 -4.06 23.24 0.47
CA THR A 200 -5.09 23.39 1.51
C THR A 200 -4.76 24.48 2.51
N GLY A 201 -3.50 24.93 2.53
CA GLY A 201 -3.02 25.87 3.51
C GLY A 201 -2.83 25.27 4.90
N PHE A 202 -2.54 23.96 5.00
CA PHE A 202 -2.29 23.31 6.28
C PHE A 202 -1.08 23.94 6.99
N VAL A 203 -1.31 24.34 8.26
CA VAL A 203 -0.26 24.89 9.13
C VAL A 203 -0.25 24.05 10.41
N PRO A 204 0.90 23.44 10.80
CA PRO A 204 0.99 22.68 12.03
C PRO A 204 0.82 23.58 13.26
N ALA A 205 0.14 23.09 14.30
CA ALA A 205 -0.04 23.80 15.57
C ALA A 205 1.27 23.97 16.35
N ASN A 206 2.20 23.03 16.18
CA ASN A 206 3.50 23.04 16.82
C ASN A 206 4.58 23.45 15.81
N THR A 207 5.70 23.97 16.33
CA THR A 207 6.90 24.26 15.53
C THR A 207 8.03 23.29 15.87
N PRO A 208 9.11 23.20 15.09
CA PRO A 208 10.28 22.39 15.46
C PRO A 208 10.85 22.73 16.85
N ASP A 209 10.71 23.98 17.26
CA ASP A 209 11.31 24.52 18.48
C ASP A 209 10.33 24.56 19.69
N ALA A 210 9.00 24.47 19.45
CA ALA A 210 8.01 24.62 20.51
C ALA A 210 6.83 23.67 20.38
N ILE A 211 6.46 23.02 21.50
CA ILE A 211 5.24 22.23 21.64
C ILE A 211 4.18 23.12 22.28
N VAL A 212 3.29 23.68 21.45
CA VAL A 212 2.15 24.49 21.91
C VAL A 212 0.98 23.58 22.33
N ASN A 213 0.78 22.49 21.60
CA ASN A 213 -0.25 21.51 21.89
C ASN A 213 0.31 20.07 21.85
N PRO A 214 0.39 19.37 23.00
CA PRO A 214 0.97 18.03 23.08
C PRO A 214 0.13 16.94 22.36
N ASN A 215 -1.06 17.27 21.88
CA ASN A 215 -1.94 16.37 21.13
C ASN A 215 -1.75 16.47 19.62
N ARG A 216 -1.04 17.50 19.15
CA ARG A 216 -0.91 17.82 17.73
C ARG A 216 0.46 17.45 17.19
N TRP A 217 0.51 17.14 15.90
CA TRP A 217 1.76 16.82 15.21
C TRP A 217 2.76 17.99 15.33
N GLN A 218 4.02 17.62 15.52
CA GLN A 218 5.15 18.55 15.55
C GLN A 218 6.08 18.22 14.38
N PRO A 219 6.37 19.17 13.47
CA PRO A 219 7.47 19.02 12.54
C PRO A 219 8.80 18.94 13.32
N LEU A 220 9.68 18.04 12.90
CA LEU A 220 10.98 17.89 13.53
C LEU A 220 12.07 18.57 12.70
N ARG A 221 13.13 19.04 13.39
CA ARG A 221 14.37 19.51 12.77
C ARG A 221 15.41 18.40 12.84
N PHE A 222 16.06 18.10 11.72
CA PHE A 222 17.09 17.06 11.63
C PHE A 222 18.13 17.41 10.57
N THR A 223 19.31 16.80 10.65
CA THR A 223 20.33 16.93 9.61
C THR A 223 20.07 15.89 8.51
N ASN A 224 20.15 16.31 7.25
CA ASN A 224 19.93 15.42 6.09
C ASN A 224 20.92 14.26 6.08
N ARG A 225 20.68 13.25 5.21
CA ARG A 225 21.51 12.05 5.12
C ARG A 225 22.97 12.35 4.78
N ALA A 226 23.24 13.40 4.02
CA ALA A 226 24.62 13.81 3.67
C ALA A 226 25.35 14.51 4.83
N GLY A 227 24.66 14.84 5.92
CA GLY A 227 25.26 15.56 7.06
C GLY A 227 25.54 17.05 6.79
N THR A 228 25.01 17.59 5.70
CA THR A 228 25.37 18.93 5.20
C THR A 228 24.38 20.02 5.52
N THR A 229 23.12 19.68 5.71
CA THR A 229 22.04 20.67 5.83
C THR A 229 21.05 20.28 6.92
N THR A 230 20.69 21.25 7.76
CA THR A 230 19.59 21.11 8.71
C THR A 230 18.26 21.41 7.98
N VAL A 231 17.28 20.54 8.16
CA VAL A 231 15.99 20.58 7.47
C VAL A 231 14.87 20.53 8.51
N ASP A 232 13.86 21.36 8.33
CA ASP A 232 12.59 21.28 9.05
C ASP A 232 11.59 20.48 8.23
N GLN A 233 10.85 19.58 8.87
CA GLN A 233 9.82 18.78 8.20
C GLN A 233 8.68 19.66 7.68
N VAL A 234 8.24 19.38 6.46
CA VAL A 234 7.00 19.90 5.89
C VAL A 234 5.99 18.76 5.84
N CYS A 235 4.72 19.02 6.16
CA CYS A 235 3.67 18.00 6.17
C CYS A 235 3.47 17.43 4.76
N LEU A 236 3.76 16.16 4.61
CA LEU A 236 3.62 15.46 3.35
C LEU A 236 2.15 15.04 3.13
N GLY A 237 1.58 15.46 2.01
CA GLY A 237 0.24 15.06 1.60
C GLY A 237 -0.88 15.68 2.43
N ALA A 238 -0.72 16.89 2.95
CA ALA A 238 -1.76 17.59 3.71
C ALA A 238 -3.10 17.75 2.94
N HIS A 239 -3.07 17.68 1.61
CA HIS A 239 -4.24 17.73 0.73
C HIS A 239 -4.79 16.34 0.32
N TRP A 240 -4.16 15.23 0.75
CA TRP A 240 -4.41 13.91 0.16
C TRP A 240 -5.82 13.37 0.38
N GLN A 241 -6.51 13.81 1.42
CA GLN A 241 -7.94 13.53 1.65
C GLN A 241 -8.88 14.14 0.58
N ARG A 242 -8.36 15.01 -0.31
CA ARG A 242 -9.11 15.60 -1.44
C ARG A 242 -8.91 14.83 -2.75
N VAL A 243 -8.05 13.82 -2.75
CA VAL A 243 -7.81 13.00 -3.94
C VAL A 243 -9.01 12.10 -4.21
N THR A 244 -9.45 12.06 -5.47
CA THR A 244 -10.56 11.22 -5.90
C THR A 244 -10.20 9.74 -5.78
N PRO A 245 -10.87 8.97 -4.93
CA PRO A 245 -10.57 7.55 -4.72
C PRO A 245 -11.04 6.68 -5.90
N PHE A 246 -10.78 5.38 -5.79
CA PHE A 246 -11.27 4.35 -6.72
C PHE A 246 -12.65 3.82 -6.30
N ALA A 247 -12.80 3.39 -5.06
CA ALA A 247 -14.00 2.74 -4.55
C ALA A 247 -14.70 3.52 -3.43
N LEU A 248 -13.95 4.27 -2.62
CA LEU A 248 -14.53 5.07 -1.54
C LEU A 248 -15.46 6.16 -2.10
N THR A 249 -16.55 6.43 -1.41
CA THR A 249 -17.44 7.57 -1.72
C THR A 249 -16.92 8.89 -1.17
N SER A 250 -16.07 8.83 -0.15
CA SER A 250 -15.34 9.96 0.43
C SER A 250 -14.14 9.47 1.22
N ALA A 251 -13.12 10.29 1.38
CA ALA A 251 -11.92 9.95 2.15
C ALA A 251 -12.25 9.56 3.62
N GLY A 252 -13.25 10.19 4.21
CA GLY A 252 -13.70 9.95 5.59
C GLY A 252 -14.72 8.83 5.77
N GLN A 253 -15.08 8.07 4.72
CA GLN A 253 -16.15 7.05 4.76
C GLN A 253 -15.98 6.05 5.93
N PHE A 254 -14.76 5.63 6.19
CA PHE A 254 -14.41 4.68 7.26
C PHE A 254 -13.49 5.29 8.31
N ARG A 255 -13.55 6.62 8.52
CA ARG A 255 -12.68 7.29 9.50
C ARG A 255 -12.78 6.61 10.86
N PRO A 256 -11.65 6.14 11.42
CA PRO A 256 -11.64 5.53 12.75
C PRO A 256 -12.08 6.49 13.85
N PRO A 257 -12.50 5.97 15.01
CA PRO A 257 -12.82 6.82 16.16
C PRO A 257 -11.61 7.67 16.59
N PRO A 258 -11.83 8.82 17.27
CA PRO A 258 -10.75 9.72 17.65
C PRO A 258 -9.73 9.04 18.59
N PRO A 259 -8.43 9.35 18.43
CA PRO A 259 -7.41 8.88 19.36
C PRO A 259 -7.55 9.52 20.74
N HIS A 260 -7.01 8.86 21.74
CA HIS A 260 -7.02 9.37 23.11
C HIS A 260 -6.05 10.54 23.28
N LEU A 261 -6.55 11.69 23.72
CA LEU A 261 -5.78 12.92 23.92
C LEU A 261 -5.19 13.01 25.33
N PHE A 262 -4.08 13.76 25.49
CA PHE A 262 -3.58 14.18 26.81
C PHE A 262 -4.65 15.06 27.53
N PRO A 263 -4.90 14.85 28.83
CA PRO A 263 -4.16 14.01 29.78
C PRO A 263 -4.73 12.59 30.00
N HIS A 264 -5.49 12.02 29.06
CA HIS A 264 -6.10 10.70 29.22
C HIS A 264 -5.09 9.59 29.55
N GLY A 265 -5.45 8.64 30.40
CA GLY A 265 -4.56 7.56 30.86
C GLY A 265 -4.03 6.66 29.72
N ARG A 266 -4.80 6.42 28.65
CA ARG A 266 -4.40 5.64 27.48
C ARG A 266 -3.27 6.32 26.71
N TYR A 267 -3.32 7.65 26.54
CA TYR A 267 -2.23 8.43 25.94
C TYR A 267 -0.91 8.18 26.66
N ARG A 268 -0.92 8.24 28.01
CA ARG A 268 0.29 7.98 28.82
C ARG A 268 0.76 6.54 28.70
N ARG A 269 -0.14 5.58 28.81
CA ARG A 269 0.22 4.15 28.73
C ARG A 269 0.90 3.81 27.40
N GLN A 270 0.37 4.26 26.27
CA GLN A 270 0.98 4.02 24.95
C GLN A 270 2.40 4.60 24.84
N ALA A 271 2.64 5.78 25.39
CA ALA A 271 3.97 6.37 25.45
C ALA A 271 4.93 5.54 26.33
N GLU A 272 4.47 5.05 27.46
CA GLU A 272 5.24 4.20 28.36
C GLU A 272 5.51 2.81 27.75
N ASP A 273 4.55 2.25 27.00
CA ASP A 273 4.74 1.00 26.24
C ASP A 273 5.88 1.14 25.24
N LEU A 274 5.95 2.24 24.51
CA LEU A 274 7.02 2.49 23.54
C LEU A 274 8.38 2.72 24.22
N ILE A 275 8.42 3.35 25.40
CA ILE A 275 9.65 3.45 26.18
C ILE A 275 10.14 2.06 26.59
N ARG A 276 9.23 1.18 27.06
CA ARG A 276 9.57 -0.21 27.42
C ARG A 276 10.05 -1.00 26.20
N LEU A 277 9.36 -0.92 25.07
CA LEU A 277 9.77 -1.56 23.82
C LEU A 277 11.17 -1.08 23.40
N SER A 278 11.41 0.23 23.39
CA SER A 278 12.72 0.81 23.07
C SER A 278 13.86 0.31 23.98
N ALA A 279 13.55 -0.01 25.25
CA ALA A 279 14.52 -0.56 26.19
C ALA A 279 14.74 -2.08 26.07
N SER A 280 13.96 -2.78 25.25
CA SER A 280 13.94 -4.24 25.14
C SER A 280 14.14 -4.77 23.72
N LEU A 281 14.44 -3.90 22.73
CA LEU A 281 14.66 -4.32 21.35
C LEU A 281 15.84 -5.29 21.23
N GLY A 282 15.55 -6.53 20.87
CA GLY A 282 16.54 -7.51 20.43
C GLY A 282 16.80 -7.42 18.92
N ASP A 283 17.68 -8.29 18.42
CA ASP A 283 18.05 -8.29 17.00
C ASP A 283 16.84 -8.54 16.09
N ARG A 284 15.93 -9.43 16.50
CA ARG A 284 14.73 -9.73 15.72
C ARG A 284 13.79 -8.53 15.60
N GLU A 285 13.51 -7.83 16.69
CA GLU A 285 12.65 -6.63 16.69
C GLU A 285 13.27 -5.50 15.86
N LYS A 286 14.61 -5.34 15.93
CA LYS A 286 15.36 -4.38 15.11
C LYS A 286 15.29 -4.74 13.63
N VAL A 287 15.47 -6.02 13.28
CA VAL A 287 15.30 -6.52 11.92
C VAL A 287 13.90 -6.27 11.41
N ILE A 288 12.85 -6.58 12.19
CA ILE A 288 11.45 -6.28 11.82
C ILE A 288 11.27 -4.77 11.60
N ALA A 289 11.78 -3.93 12.49
CA ALA A 289 11.66 -2.48 12.38
C ALA A 289 12.30 -1.92 11.10
N GLU A 290 13.46 -2.45 10.67
CA GLU A 290 14.17 -1.97 9.49
C GLU A 290 13.69 -2.62 8.19
N TYR A 291 13.35 -3.91 8.20
CA TYR A 291 12.78 -4.60 7.04
C TYR A 291 11.52 -3.88 6.52
N TRP A 292 10.62 -3.55 7.43
CA TRP A 292 9.39 -2.83 7.14
C TRP A 292 9.53 -1.29 7.22
N ALA A 293 10.76 -0.77 7.28
CA ALA A 293 10.93 0.68 7.33
C ALA A 293 10.38 1.37 6.10
N ASP A 294 10.59 0.76 4.94
CA ASP A 294 10.10 1.24 3.64
C ASP A 294 10.30 2.75 3.46
N GLY A 295 11.52 3.20 3.81
CA GLY A 295 11.90 4.61 3.76
C GLY A 295 12.26 5.09 2.35
N PRO A 296 12.76 6.33 2.22
CA PRO A 296 13.23 6.85 0.94
C PRO A 296 14.22 5.91 0.23
N MET A 297 14.14 5.82 -1.09
CA MET A 297 14.93 4.93 -1.96
C MET A 297 14.59 3.42 -1.81
N THR A 298 13.42 3.10 -1.32
CA THR A 298 12.84 1.75 -1.37
C THR A 298 11.57 1.77 -2.21
N VAL A 299 10.89 0.63 -2.30
CA VAL A 299 9.57 0.53 -2.96
C VAL A 299 8.47 1.24 -2.17
N LEU A 300 8.75 1.73 -0.97
CA LEU A 300 7.83 2.33 0.00
C LEU A 300 6.71 1.34 0.44
N PRO A 301 5.94 1.63 1.50
CA PRO A 301 4.93 0.69 2.01
C PRO A 301 3.91 0.23 0.95
N PRO A 302 3.43 1.10 0.04
CA PRO A 302 2.52 0.66 -1.02
C PRO A 302 3.12 -0.34 -2.00
N GLY A 303 4.42 -0.21 -2.32
CA GLY A 303 5.11 -1.11 -3.24
C GLY A 303 5.51 -2.44 -2.62
N HIS A 304 5.61 -2.52 -1.29
CA HIS A 304 6.07 -3.74 -0.61
C HIS A 304 5.14 -4.94 -0.90
N PHE A 305 3.83 -4.74 -0.81
CA PHE A 305 2.88 -5.80 -1.16
C PHE A 305 2.76 -6.06 -2.66
N ASN A 306 3.22 -5.15 -3.53
CA ASN A 306 3.39 -5.46 -4.95
C ASN A 306 4.54 -6.46 -5.18
N LEU A 307 5.61 -6.41 -4.37
CA LEU A 307 6.65 -7.47 -4.37
C LEU A 307 6.05 -8.81 -3.93
N PHE A 308 5.21 -8.81 -2.88
CA PHE A 308 4.54 -10.03 -2.43
C PHE A 308 3.57 -10.58 -3.48
N ALA A 309 2.89 -9.72 -4.22
CA ALA A 309 2.04 -10.12 -5.33
C ALA A 309 2.85 -10.77 -6.49
N GLN A 310 4.05 -10.28 -6.79
CA GLN A 310 4.96 -10.96 -7.72
C GLN A 310 5.34 -12.37 -7.22
N PHE A 311 5.66 -12.49 -5.93
CA PHE A 311 5.94 -13.79 -5.32
C PHE A 311 4.74 -14.74 -5.44
N VAL A 312 3.53 -14.25 -5.18
CA VAL A 312 2.28 -15.01 -5.29
C VAL A 312 2.05 -15.47 -6.73
N SER A 313 2.21 -14.56 -7.70
CA SER A 313 2.09 -14.88 -9.13
C SER A 313 3.01 -16.04 -9.53
N LEU A 314 4.28 -15.97 -9.13
CA LEU A 314 5.27 -17.01 -9.43
C LEU A 314 4.98 -18.33 -8.68
N ARG A 315 4.56 -18.23 -7.40
CA ARG A 315 4.21 -19.38 -6.58
C ARG A 315 3.04 -20.17 -7.17
N ASP A 316 2.02 -19.44 -7.62
CA ASP A 316 0.74 -20.02 -8.06
C ASP A 316 0.66 -20.19 -9.58
N GLY A 317 1.70 -19.75 -10.33
CA GLY A 317 1.78 -19.92 -11.78
C GLY A 317 0.71 -19.10 -12.54
N HIS A 318 0.54 -17.83 -12.16
CA HIS A 318 -0.49 -16.98 -12.74
C HIS A 318 -0.27 -16.71 -14.23
N THR A 319 -1.37 -16.67 -14.97
CA THR A 319 -1.42 -16.16 -16.33
C THR A 319 -1.33 -14.63 -16.36
N LEU A 320 -1.09 -14.05 -17.54
CA LEU A 320 -1.17 -12.59 -17.74
C LEU A 320 -2.52 -12.03 -17.29
N ASP A 321 -3.61 -12.70 -17.60
CA ASP A 321 -4.96 -12.25 -17.27
C ASP A 321 -5.19 -12.20 -15.75
N GLN A 322 -4.70 -13.20 -15.03
CA GLN A 322 -4.76 -13.23 -13.56
C GLN A 322 -3.91 -12.11 -12.93
N ASP A 323 -2.70 -11.89 -13.42
CA ASP A 323 -1.84 -10.86 -12.87
C ASP A 323 -2.37 -9.45 -13.14
N VAL A 324 -2.89 -9.17 -14.34
CA VAL A 324 -3.53 -7.88 -14.65
C VAL A 324 -4.68 -7.61 -13.68
N GLN A 325 -5.53 -8.60 -13.42
CA GLN A 325 -6.64 -8.46 -12.47
C GLN A 325 -6.13 -8.30 -11.04
N MET A 326 -5.17 -9.10 -10.60
CA MET A 326 -4.62 -9.05 -9.25
C MET A 326 -4.00 -7.67 -8.96
N PHE A 327 -3.12 -7.18 -9.82
CA PHE A 327 -2.48 -5.89 -9.61
C PHE A 327 -3.48 -4.72 -9.72
N PHE A 328 -4.45 -4.79 -10.60
CA PHE A 328 -5.53 -3.79 -10.68
C PHE A 328 -6.27 -3.66 -9.35
N ILE A 329 -6.71 -4.78 -8.77
CA ILE A 329 -7.45 -4.78 -7.51
C ILE A 329 -6.55 -4.34 -6.36
N LEU A 330 -5.35 -4.93 -6.25
CA LEU A 330 -4.40 -4.69 -5.19
C LEU A 330 -4.02 -3.21 -5.08
N THR A 331 -3.59 -2.62 -6.21
CA THR A 331 -3.06 -1.26 -6.20
C THR A 331 -4.14 -0.21 -5.96
N ASN A 332 -5.36 -0.43 -6.44
CA ASN A 332 -6.49 0.45 -6.16
C ASN A 332 -6.97 0.34 -4.70
N ALA A 333 -6.93 -0.85 -4.08
CA ALA A 333 -7.21 -1.01 -2.65
C ALA A 333 -6.17 -0.27 -1.78
N VAL A 334 -4.89 -0.40 -2.12
CA VAL A 334 -3.80 0.29 -1.42
C VAL A 334 -3.89 1.81 -1.62
N PHE A 335 -4.26 2.28 -2.80
CA PHE A 335 -4.48 3.69 -3.08
C PHE A 335 -5.60 4.28 -2.21
N ASP A 336 -6.76 3.64 -2.16
CA ASP A 336 -7.88 4.09 -1.34
C ASP A 336 -7.55 4.02 0.16
N ALA A 337 -6.84 2.98 0.61
CA ALA A 337 -6.34 2.90 1.99
C ALA A 337 -5.42 4.08 2.34
N GLY A 338 -4.62 4.55 1.38
CA GLY A 338 -3.81 5.76 1.52
C GLY A 338 -4.66 7.02 1.70
N ILE A 339 -5.70 7.18 0.89
CA ILE A 339 -6.61 8.34 0.99
C ILE A 339 -7.31 8.35 2.35
N ALA A 340 -7.88 7.21 2.77
CA ALA A 340 -8.55 7.08 4.06
C ALA A 340 -7.61 7.28 5.26
N ALA A 341 -6.38 6.76 5.18
CA ALA A 341 -5.39 6.97 6.24
C ALA A 341 -4.97 8.44 6.33
N TRP A 342 -4.78 9.14 5.20
CA TRP A 342 -4.44 10.57 5.20
C TRP A 342 -5.59 11.46 5.63
N ASP A 343 -6.84 11.06 5.35
CA ASP A 343 -8.00 11.73 5.93
C ASP A 343 -7.95 11.71 7.47
N ALA A 344 -7.76 10.54 8.07
CA ALA A 344 -7.62 10.43 9.51
C ALA A 344 -6.43 11.25 10.04
N LYS A 345 -5.28 11.21 9.35
CA LYS A 345 -4.08 11.97 9.73
C LYS A 345 -4.31 13.48 9.79
N ILE A 346 -4.91 14.03 8.76
CA ILE A 346 -5.14 15.48 8.70
C ILE A 346 -6.31 15.89 9.60
N HIS A 347 -7.37 15.07 9.68
CA HIS A 347 -8.52 15.36 10.54
C HIS A 347 -8.13 15.42 12.02
N TYR A 348 -7.35 14.46 12.51
CA TYR A 348 -6.96 14.39 13.92
C TYR A 348 -5.66 15.16 14.22
N ASP A 349 -4.81 15.33 13.23
CA ASP A 349 -3.49 15.98 13.37
C ASP A 349 -2.71 15.48 14.60
N TYR A 350 -2.73 14.16 14.84
CA TYR A 350 -2.31 13.57 16.12
C TYR A 350 -0.81 13.50 16.26
N VAL A 351 -0.37 13.71 17.50
CA VAL A 351 1.03 13.77 17.91
C VAL A 351 1.79 12.46 17.63
N ARG A 352 3.07 12.57 17.20
CA ARG A 352 3.98 11.43 17.10
C ARG A 352 4.56 11.02 18.47
N PRO A 353 4.92 9.73 18.68
CA PRO A 353 5.50 9.25 19.92
C PRO A 353 6.69 10.06 20.40
N VAL A 354 7.57 10.48 19.50
CA VAL A 354 8.77 11.25 19.88
C VAL A 354 8.42 12.55 20.59
N THR A 355 7.42 13.28 20.11
CA THR A 355 6.96 14.52 20.74
C THR A 355 6.24 14.23 22.06
N ALA A 356 5.32 13.25 22.07
CA ALA A 356 4.55 12.88 23.26
C ALA A 356 5.44 12.39 24.40
N ILE A 357 6.41 11.51 24.11
CA ILE A 357 7.33 10.96 25.11
C ILE A 357 8.22 12.07 25.67
N ARG A 358 8.82 12.89 24.82
CA ARG A 358 9.65 14.03 25.26
C ARG A 358 8.88 15.01 26.12
N TYR A 359 7.62 15.29 25.78
CA TYR A 359 6.73 16.14 26.56
C TYR A 359 6.41 15.53 27.93
N LEU A 360 6.00 14.25 27.96
CA LEU A 360 5.61 13.56 29.21
C LEU A 360 6.77 13.30 30.16
N LYS A 361 7.99 13.14 29.65
CA LYS A 361 9.17 12.74 30.40
C LYS A 361 10.18 13.88 30.59
N ARG A 362 9.76 15.13 30.36
CA ARG A 362 10.59 16.30 30.61
C ARG A 362 11.06 16.30 32.06
N GLY A 363 12.38 16.48 32.28
CA GLY A 363 12.99 16.48 33.59
C GLY A 363 13.05 15.13 34.31
N GLN A 364 12.71 14.02 33.60
CA GLN A 364 12.74 12.67 34.15
C GLN A 364 13.82 11.84 33.47
N LYS A 365 14.48 10.95 34.22
CA LYS A 365 15.36 9.92 33.65
C LYS A 365 14.53 8.69 33.26
N ILE A 366 14.78 8.12 32.06
CA ILE A 366 14.14 6.92 31.57
C ILE A 366 15.19 5.95 31.03
N ARG A 367 14.90 4.64 31.09
CA ARG A 367 15.71 3.62 30.45
C ARG A 367 15.15 3.38 29.04
N ALA A 368 15.97 3.60 28.01
CA ALA A 368 15.57 3.46 26.61
C ALA A 368 16.80 3.24 25.71
N TRP A 369 16.59 2.88 24.46
CA TRP A 369 17.62 2.92 23.43
C TRP A 369 18.13 4.36 23.25
N ALA A 370 19.42 4.56 23.38
CA ALA A 370 20.04 5.90 23.43
C ALA A 370 20.49 6.42 22.04
N GLY A 371 20.40 5.58 21.01
CA GLY A 371 20.84 5.91 19.65
C GLY A 371 21.82 4.89 19.07
N PRO A 372 22.18 5.02 17.79
CA PRO A 372 23.09 4.11 17.11
C PRO A 372 24.42 3.93 17.86
N GLY A 373 24.80 2.68 18.10
CA GLY A 373 26.05 2.33 18.79
C GLY A 373 26.08 2.62 20.30
N LEU A 374 25.03 3.22 20.86
CA LEU A 374 24.97 3.56 22.28
C LEU A 374 24.21 2.52 23.13
N GLY A 375 23.43 1.65 22.49
CA GLY A 375 22.64 0.64 23.18
C GLY A 375 21.58 1.21 24.11
N VAL A 376 21.11 0.39 25.07
CA VAL A 376 20.11 0.78 26.07
C VAL A 376 20.77 1.39 27.29
N ARG A 377 20.37 2.62 27.65
CA ARG A 377 20.92 3.37 28.78
C ARG A 377 19.82 4.13 29.52
N VAL A 378 20.19 4.71 30.67
CA VAL A 378 19.41 5.75 31.33
C VAL A 378 19.72 7.08 30.65
N ILE A 379 18.70 7.70 30.08
CA ILE A 379 18.78 8.98 29.36
C ILE A 379 17.80 10.00 29.94
N ASP A 380 17.97 11.27 29.57
CA ASP A 380 16.94 12.28 29.82
C ASP A 380 15.73 12.01 28.93
N GLY A 381 14.52 11.99 29.49
CA GLY A 381 13.30 11.67 28.78
C GLY A 381 13.02 12.61 27.60
N GLU A 382 13.44 13.87 27.71
CA GLU A 382 13.32 14.86 26.63
C GLU A 382 14.30 14.65 25.47
N THR A 383 15.30 13.75 25.64
CA THR A 383 16.21 13.33 24.58
C THR A 383 15.81 12.00 23.92
N TRP A 384 14.70 11.39 24.35
CA TRP A 384 14.26 10.13 23.80
C TRP A 384 14.11 10.19 22.26
N ARG A 385 14.48 9.11 21.60
CA ARG A 385 14.41 8.99 20.15
C ARG A 385 13.86 7.63 19.72
N PRO A 386 13.12 7.55 18.61
CA PRO A 386 12.69 6.30 18.01
C PRO A 386 13.88 5.52 17.44
N TYR A 387 13.73 4.21 17.29
CA TYR A 387 14.68 3.35 16.57
C TYR A 387 14.56 3.61 15.06
N GLN A 388 15.18 4.69 14.62
CA GLN A 388 15.18 5.19 13.25
C GLN A 388 16.56 5.82 12.93
N PRO A 389 16.93 5.93 11.64
CA PRO A 389 18.11 6.71 11.24
C PRO A 389 18.02 8.14 11.74
N THR A 390 19.15 8.73 12.11
CA THR A 390 19.19 10.10 12.64
C THR A 390 18.71 11.16 11.64
N TRP A 391 18.91 10.87 10.36
CA TRP A 391 18.50 11.72 9.23
C TRP A 391 17.03 11.52 8.79
N PHE A 392 16.32 10.56 9.39
CA PHE A 392 14.91 10.31 9.17
C PHE A 392 14.24 9.88 10.47
N PRO A 393 14.12 10.78 11.46
CA PRO A 393 13.69 10.41 12.82
C PRO A 393 12.24 9.93 12.90
N THR A 394 11.38 10.41 12.02
CA THR A 394 9.98 9.99 11.86
C THR A 394 9.45 10.51 10.52
N PRO A 395 8.45 9.84 9.89
CA PRO A 395 7.83 10.38 8.69
C PRO A 395 7.21 11.77 8.91
N PRO A 396 7.23 12.68 7.89
CA PRO A 396 6.80 14.07 8.03
C PRO A 396 5.28 14.23 7.92
N PHE A 397 4.52 13.57 8.77
CA PHE A 397 3.05 13.66 8.86
C PHE A 397 2.57 13.12 10.21
N SER A 398 1.33 13.47 10.60
CA SER A 398 0.75 13.08 11.88
C SER A 398 0.65 11.56 12.06
N GLU A 399 0.50 11.14 13.31
CA GLU A 399 0.61 9.72 13.68
C GLU A 399 -0.58 8.89 13.24
N TYR A 400 -1.81 9.32 13.58
CA TYR A 400 -3.01 8.50 13.56
C TYR A 400 -3.77 8.62 12.25
N VAL A 401 -4.03 7.51 11.56
CA VAL A 401 -3.63 6.12 11.80
C VAL A 401 -2.31 5.78 11.10
N SER A 402 -1.71 4.61 11.41
CA SER A 402 -0.52 4.13 10.72
C SER A 402 -0.78 3.85 9.23
N GLY A 403 -0.02 4.53 8.35
CA GLY A 403 -0.09 4.28 6.90
C GLY A 403 0.35 2.86 6.55
N HIS A 404 1.45 2.35 7.12
CA HIS A 404 1.90 0.97 6.92
C HIS A 404 0.80 -0.04 7.26
N SER A 405 0.15 0.12 8.42
CA SER A 405 -0.93 -0.78 8.86
C SER A 405 -2.11 -0.75 7.90
N ALA A 406 -2.49 0.44 7.39
CA ALA A 406 -3.60 0.58 6.46
C ALA A 406 -3.27 -0.03 5.07
N PHE A 407 -2.12 0.31 4.49
CA PHE A 407 -1.67 -0.23 3.20
C PHE A 407 -1.53 -1.75 3.23
N SER A 408 -0.80 -2.27 4.23
CA SER A 408 -0.53 -3.70 4.34
C SER A 408 -1.79 -4.51 4.59
N ALA A 409 -2.71 -4.02 5.44
CA ALA A 409 -3.95 -4.72 5.72
C ALA A 409 -4.91 -4.72 4.53
N ALA A 410 -4.99 -3.62 3.75
CA ALA A 410 -5.75 -3.58 2.51
C ALA A 410 -5.18 -4.56 1.47
N ALA A 411 -3.87 -4.56 1.29
CA ALA A 411 -3.19 -5.46 0.37
C ALA A 411 -3.35 -6.94 0.75
N ALA A 412 -3.16 -7.28 2.03
CA ALA A 412 -3.36 -8.65 2.53
C ALA A 412 -4.79 -9.14 2.32
N GLU A 413 -5.80 -8.28 2.54
CA GLU A 413 -7.20 -8.61 2.26
C GLU A 413 -7.44 -8.96 0.78
N ILE A 414 -6.80 -8.21 -0.14
CA ILE A 414 -6.90 -8.49 -1.58
C ILE A 414 -6.23 -9.80 -1.93
N LEU A 415 -4.98 -10.03 -1.46
CA LEU A 415 -4.26 -11.26 -1.78
C LEU A 415 -4.98 -12.50 -1.22
N ASN A 416 -5.49 -12.42 0.02
CA ASN A 416 -6.31 -13.46 0.62
C ASN A 416 -7.53 -13.80 -0.25
N ARG A 417 -8.27 -12.80 -0.70
CA ARG A 417 -9.46 -13.01 -1.55
C ARG A 417 -9.10 -13.52 -2.93
N PHE A 418 -8.04 -13.01 -3.51
CA PHE A 418 -7.61 -13.37 -4.87
C PHE A 418 -7.12 -14.81 -4.95
N THR A 419 -6.35 -15.27 -3.97
CA THR A 419 -5.83 -16.64 -3.90
C THR A 419 -6.83 -17.65 -3.31
N GLY A 420 -7.96 -17.17 -2.80
CA GLY A 420 -8.96 -18.01 -2.14
C GLY A 420 -8.59 -18.48 -0.73
N GLY A 421 -7.57 -17.89 -0.11
CA GLY A 421 -7.14 -18.19 1.26
C GLY A 421 -5.96 -17.36 1.74
N ASP A 422 -5.75 -17.31 3.04
CA ASP A 422 -4.74 -16.45 3.68
C ASP A 422 -3.30 -17.03 3.61
N PHE A 423 -3.08 -18.17 2.93
CA PHE A 423 -1.75 -18.78 2.85
C PHE A 423 -0.78 -17.94 2.02
N PHE A 424 0.33 -17.51 2.63
CA PHE A 424 1.41 -16.80 1.96
C PHE A 424 2.65 -17.67 1.78
N GLY A 425 3.22 -18.17 2.87
CA GLY A 425 4.34 -19.12 2.85
C GLY A 425 5.69 -18.50 2.43
N ALA A 426 5.83 -17.18 2.48
CA ALA A 426 7.06 -16.50 2.13
C ALA A 426 7.98 -16.28 3.34
N SER A 427 9.27 -16.13 3.06
CA SER A 427 10.28 -15.76 4.06
C SER A 427 11.41 -14.96 3.42
N VAL A 428 12.12 -14.19 4.27
CA VAL A 428 13.33 -13.47 3.89
C VAL A 428 14.34 -13.60 5.01
N THR A 429 15.62 -13.74 4.66
CA THR A 429 16.70 -13.80 5.65
C THR A 429 17.57 -12.55 5.52
N ILE A 430 17.70 -11.82 6.61
CA ILE A 430 18.57 -10.66 6.76
C ILE A 430 19.91 -11.17 7.29
N ALA A 431 20.99 -10.87 6.58
CA ALA A 431 22.33 -11.33 6.93
C ALA A 431 22.84 -10.67 8.21
N GLN A 432 23.85 -11.29 8.82
CA GLN A 432 24.56 -10.71 9.95
C GLN A 432 25.12 -9.32 9.59
N GLY A 433 24.86 -8.32 10.42
CA GLY A 433 25.41 -6.97 10.28
C GLY A 433 24.75 -6.10 9.22
N ASP A 434 23.64 -6.52 8.61
CA ASP A 434 23.03 -5.89 7.42
C ASP A 434 22.04 -4.76 7.74
N LEU A 435 21.90 -4.36 9.02
CA LEU A 435 21.03 -3.26 9.39
C LEU A 435 21.72 -1.90 9.23
N GLY A 436 20.95 -0.92 8.76
CA GLY A 436 21.45 0.43 8.46
C GLY A 436 21.46 1.38 9.66
N VAL A 437 20.63 1.13 10.69
CA VAL A 437 20.54 1.98 11.89
C VAL A 437 21.68 1.68 12.86
N GLU A 438 22.04 0.42 13.03
CA GLU A 438 23.13 0.01 13.93
C GLU A 438 24.10 -0.94 13.23
N VAL A 439 25.36 -0.54 13.14
CA VAL A 439 26.45 -1.35 12.57
C VAL A 439 26.63 -2.65 13.34
N GLY A 440 26.76 -3.78 12.62
CA GLY A 440 26.98 -5.10 13.20
C GLY A 440 25.73 -5.80 13.75
N VAL A 441 24.56 -5.22 13.55
CA VAL A 441 23.26 -5.83 13.89
C VAL A 441 22.59 -6.36 12.61
N PRO A 442 21.97 -7.55 12.64
CA PRO A 442 21.90 -8.52 13.75
C PRO A 442 23.22 -9.26 13.95
N ALA A 443 23.47 -9.75 15.17
CA ALA A 443 24.68 -10.50 15.50
C ALA A 443 24.76 -11.87 14.79
N LYS A 444 23.63 -12.38 14.30
CA LYS A 444 23.47 -13.60 13.49
C LYS A 444 22.38 -13.37 12.46
N PRO A 445 22.37 -14.11 11.34
CA PRO A 445 21.27 -14.03 10.38
C PRO A 445 19.91 -14.22 11.05
N VAL A 446 18.92 -13.41 10.66
CA VAL A 446 17.54 -13.46 11.16
C VAL A 446 16.61 -13.72 9.99
N THR A 447 15.82 -14.80 10.09
CA THR A 447 14.78 -15.10 9.11
C THR A 447 13.43 -14.58 9.60
N LEU A 448 12.78 -13.76 8.79
CA LEU A 448 11.38 -13.41 8.91
C LEU A 448 10.59 -14.35 8.02
N ALA A 449 9.51 -14.92 8.54
CA ALA A 449 8.67 -15.87 7.79
C ALA A 449 7.21 -15.61 8.08
N TRP A 450 6.40 -15.59 7.02
CA TRP A 450 4.99 -15.28 7.10
C TRP A 450 4.16 -16.43 6.51
N PRO A 451 3.51 -17.23 7.38
CA PRO A 451 2.63 -18.30 6.92
C PRO A 451 1.39 -17.76 6.22
N THR A 452 0.96 -16.53 6.58
CA THR A 452 -0.25 -15.91 6.04
C THR A 452 0.01 -14.46 5.61
N PHE A 453 -0.82 -13.96 4.68
CA PHE A 453 -0.83 -12.53 4.31
C PHE A 453 -1.17 -11.64 5.50
N SER A 454 -2.13 -12.08 6.32
CA SER A 454 -2.51 -11.36 7.53
C SER A 454 -1.35 -11.26 8.52
N ALA A 455 -0.55 -12.32 8.69
CA ALA A 455 0.63 -12.29 9.56
C ALA A 455 1.69 -11.29 9.05
N ALA A 456 1.92 -11.22 7.74
CA ALA A 456 2.82 -10.24 7.15
C ALA A 456 2.34 -8.80 7.37
N ALA A 457 1.04 -8.54 7.14
CA ALA A 457 0.45 -7.23 7.37
C ALA A 457 0.47 -6.81 8.85
N ASP A 458 0.25 -7.76 9.74
CA ASP A 458 0.31 -7.52 11.18
C ASP A 458 1.74 -7.24 11.65
N GLU A 459 2.74 -7.91 11.09
CA GLU A 459 4.16 -7.62 11.38
C GLU A 459 4.56 -6.25 10.82
N ALA A 460 4.08 -5.87 9.62
CA ALA A 460 4.30 -4.54 9.07
C ALA A 460 3.76 -3.42 9.98
N GLY A 461 2.59 -3.60 10.57
CA GLY A 461 2.04 -2.68 11.57
C GLY A 461 2.86 -2.66 12.86
N LEU A 462 3.19 -3.83 13.41
CA LEU A 462 3.98 -3.99 14.63
C LEU A 462 5.39 -3.40 14.50
N SER A 463 5.99 -3.50 13.31
CA SER A 463 7.31 -2.94 13.01
C SER A 463 7.41 -1.44 13.33
N ARG A 464 6.31 -0.71 13.17
CA ARG A 464 6.26 0.73 13.43
C ARG A 464 6.26 1.06 14.92
N ARG A 465 5.77 0.11 15.74
CA ARG A 465 5.86 0.20 17.21
C ARG A 465 7.28 -0.12 17.67
N TYR A 466 7.94 -1.12 17.09
CA TYR A 466 9.37 -1.39 17.33
C TYR A 466 10.24 -0.22 16.88
N GLY A 467 9.94 0.37 15.72
CA GLY A 467 10.57 1.61 15.26
C GLY A 467 10.28 2.85 16.10
N GLY A 468 9.32 2.78 17.05
CA GLY A 468 9.00 3.87 17.97
C GLY A 468 8.30 5.07 17.33
N ILE A 469 7.64 4.90 16.19
CA ILE A 469 7.02 6.00 15.42
C ILE A 469 5.50 5.94 15.33
N HIS A 470 4.89 4.87 15.82
CA HIS A 470 3.45 4.73 15.98
C HIS A 470 3.07 4.17 17.34
N PHE A 471 1.93 4.64 17.85
CA PHE A 471 1.27 4.05 19.01
C PHE A 471 0.49 2.79 18.63
N GLU A 472 0.08 2.02 19.64
CA GLU A 472 -0.71 0.82 19.44
C GLU A 472 -2.06 1.14 18.79
N ASP A 473 -2.74 2.20 19.24
CA ASP A 473 -4.05 2.58 18.68
C ASP A 473 -3.91 2.97 17.20
N GLY A 474 -2.87 3.70 16.80
CA GLY A 474 -2.62 4.06 15.41
C GLY A 474 -2.33 2.85 14.53
N ASP A 475 -1.63 1.85 15.05
CA ASP A 475 -1.39 0.57 14.36
C ASP A 475 -2.70 -0.22 14.20
N LEU A 476 -3.40 -0.52 15.28
CA LEU A 476 -4.56 -1.39 15.26
C LEU A 476 -5.74 -0.80 14.48
N GLU A 477 -6.01 0.50 14.62
CA GLU A 477 -7.06 1.17 13.85
C GLU A 477 -6.67 1.29 12.36
N GLY A 478 -5.38 1.45 12.05
CA GLY A 478 -4.89 1.39 10.68
C GLY A 478 -5.16 0.04 10.02
N ARG A 479 -4.91 -1.08 10.73
CA ARG A 479 -5.22 -2.44 10.23
C ARG A 479 -6.71 -2.63 9.97
N LYS A 480 -7.57 -2.18 10.89
CA LYS A 480 -9.03 -2.25 10.71
C LYS A 480 -9.47 -1.45 9.48
N LEU A 481 -8.98 -0.22 9.36
CA LEU A 481 -9.27 0.66 8.23
C LEU A 481 -8.87 0.01 6.91
N GLY A 482 -7.64 -0.52 6.83
CA GLY A 482 -7.14 -1.16 5.62
C GLY A 482 -8.02 -2.33 5.17
N ARG A 483 -8.41 -3.23 6.10
CA ARG A 483 -9.28 -4.37 5.78
C ARG A 483 -10.62 -3.96 5.18
N VAL A 484 -11.33 -3.00 5.79
CA VAL A 484 -12.64 -2.58 5.28
C VAL A 484 -12.55 -1.88 3.94
N VAL A 485 -11.49 -1.08 3.72
CA VAL A 485 -11.21 -0.46 2.42
C VAL A 485 -10.87 -1.52 1.37
N GLY A 486 -10.06 -2.53 1.72
CA GLY A 486 -9.74 -3.65 0.84
C GLY A 486 -10.99 -4.40 0.37
N VAL A 487 -11.93 -4.70 1.29
CA VAL A 487 -13.21 -5.33 0.94
C VAL A 487 -13.99 -4.50 -0.09
N LEU A 488 -14.12 -3.19 0.16
CA LEU A 488 -14.85 -2.31 -0.76
C LEU A 488 -14.18 -2.21 -2.14
N ALA A 489 -12.86 -2.08 -2.17
CA ALA A 489 -12.11 -2.04 -3.43
C ALA A 489 -12.21 -3.34 -4.21
N TRP A 490 -12.20 -4.50 -3.52
CA TRP A 490 -12.46 -5.80 -4.13
C TRP A 490 -13.81 -5.85 -4.84
N GLU A 491 -14.90 -5.51 -4.15
CA GLU A 491 -16.24 -5.55 -4.72
C GLU A 491 -16.39 -4.59 -5.92
N THR A 492 -15.81 -3.39 -5.80
CA THR A 492 -15.82 -2.39 -6.88
C THR A 492 -15.07 -2.92 -8.11
N ALA A 493 -13.86 -3.44 -7.92
CA ALA A 493 -13.06 -3.98 -9.02
C ALA A 493 -13.73 -5.18 -9.70
N LEU A 494 -14.37 -6.08 -8.92
CA LEU A 494 -15.16 -7.17 -9.48
C LEU A 494 -16.35 -6.67 -10.35
N GLY A 495 -16.90 -5.49 -10.04
CA GLY A 495 -17.89 -4.85 -10.89
C GLY A 495 -17.37 -4.61 -12.31
N TYR A 496 -16.15 -4.05 -12.43
CA TYR A 496 -15.49 -3.83 -13.72
C TYR A 496 -15.11 -5.15 -14.42
N ILE A 497 -14.52 -6.09 -13.69
CA ILE A 497 -14.09 -7.40 -14.23
C ILE A 497 -15.30 -8.21 -14.76
N ARG A 498 -16.44 -8.11 -14.12
CA ARG A 498 -17.67 -8.81 -14.50
C ARG A 498 -18.58 -8.00 -15.44
N GLY A 499 -18.12 -6.87 -15.96
CA GLY A 499 -18.88 -6.02 -16.88
C GLY A 499 -20.16 -5.41 -16.28
N ARG A 500 -20.23 -5.26 -14.96
CA ARG A 500 -21.41 -4.71 -14.23
C ARG A 500 -21.23 -3.26 -13.81
N ALA A 501 -20.02 -2.74 -13.82
CA ALA A 501 -19.75 -1.35 -13.49
C ALA A 501 -20.03 -0.46 -14.72
N LEU A 502 -20.59 0.71 -14.47
CA LEU A 502 -20.62 1.80 -15.44
C LEU A 502 -19.38 2.67 -15.22
N PRO A 503 -18.75 3.15 -16.30
CA PRO A 503 -17.55 3.98 -16.23
C PRO A 503 -17.81 5.35 -15.60
#